data_ddc96cfb012a2d7d94da2e1bb3de774c
#
_entry.id   ddc96cfb012a2d7d94da2e1bb3de774c
#
_cell.length_a   1.000
_cell.length_b   1.000
_cell.length_c   1.000
_cell.angle_alpha   90.00
_cell.angle_beta   90.00
_cell.angle_gamma   90.00
#
_symmetry.space_group_name_H-M   'P 1'
#
loop_
_entity.id
_entity.type
_entity.pdbx_description
1 polymer ?
#
loop_
_entity_poly.entity_id
_entity_poly.type
_entity_poly.pdbx_seq_one_letter_code
_entity_poly.pdbx_strand_id
1 'polypeptide(L)'
;MDIACGIASLLTVDCISVSRISHPADRFTVGEYIPVVIRSSDKENDRIFVTHRELLGTWEENAAAFSPSETVSGIVRSIEDYGIFVELAPNLAGLAEVKPHVHVGDIASIYIKSIIPARMKIKLVLVDAYPGAALPPPARKYFVDTGKVTHMERWLYSPPGCTKIIETVF
;
A
#
# COMPACT_ATOMS: atom_id res chain seq x y z
N MET A 1 10.82 14.76 -6.44
CA MET A 1 9.42 15.24 -6.38
C MET A 1 9.43 16.75 -6.18
N ASP A 2 8.52 17.45 -6.82
CA ASP A 2 8.36 18.91 -6.67
C ASP A 2 7.13 19.22 -5.83
N ILE A 3 7.31 19.99 -4.75
CA ILE A 3 6.22 20.48 -3.88
C ILE A 3 6.06 21.99 -3.96
N ALA A 4 6.54 22.60 -5.04
CA ALA A 4 6.45 24.03 -5.35
C ALA A 4 7.10 24.98 -4.32
N CYS A 5 8.11 24.51 -3.58
CA CYS A 5 8.86 25.34 -2.63
C CYS A 5 10.31 25.65 -3.07
N GLY A 6 10.67 25.28 -4.29
CA GLY A 6 12.03 25.48 -4.82
C GLY A 6 13.09 24.51 -4.31
N ILE A 7 12.71 23.57 -3.44
CA ILE A 7 13.57 22.53 -2.89
C ILE A 7 13.05 21.16 -3.35
N ALA A 8 13.96 20.28 -3.75
CA ALA A 8 13.60 18.92 -4.10
C ALA A 8 13.10 18.14 -2.87
N SER A 9 11.94 17.53 -2.97
CA SER A 9 11.41 16.64 -1.94
C SER A 9 11.62 15.18 -2.30
N LEU A 10 11.84 14.35 -1.27
CA LEU A 10 12.09 12.92 -1.38
C LEU A 10 10.93 12.12 -0.81
N LEU A 11 10.35 11.26 -1.65
CA LEU A 11 9.40 10.23 -1.26
C LEU A 11 10.09 8.88 -1.45
N THR A 12 10.49 8.26 -0.35
CA THR A 12 11.15 6.95 -0.38
C THR A 12 10.13 5.83 -0.62
N VAL A 13 10.56 4.72 -1.21
CA VAL A 13 9.68 3.63 -1.63
C VAL A 13 8.87 3.03 -0.47
N ASP A 14 9.44 2.99 0.73
CA ASP A 14 8.79 2.52 1.96
C ASP A 14 7.72 3.48 2.52
N CYS A 15 7.74 4.74 2.08
CA CYS A 15 6.77 5.77 2.44
C CYS A 15 5.64 5.93 1.41
N ILE A 16 5.68 5.19 0.31
CA ILE A 16 4.66 5.25 -0.74
C ILE A 16 3.38 4.51 -0.32
N SER A 17 3.51 3.28 0.15
CA SER A 17 2.40 2.44 0.60
C SER A 17 2.89 1.40 1.61
N VAL A 18 1.96 0.82 2.38
CA VAL A 18 2.28 -0.24 3.34
C VAL A 18 2.57 -1.55 2.61
N SER A 19 1.82 -1.88 1.56
CA SER A 19 2.18 -2.97 0.67
C SER A 19 3.47 -2.64 -0.06
N ARG A 20 4.42 -3.55 -0.01
CA ARG A 20 5.72 -3.38 -0.66
C ARG A 20 5.57 -3.34 -2.17
N ILE A 21 6.32 -2.45 -2.78
CA ILE A 21 6.49 -2.33 -4.23
C ILE A 21 7.97 -2.36 -4.55
N SER A 22 8.32 -2.81 -5.74
CA SER A 22 9.72 -2.88 -6.17
C SER A 22 10.24 -1.56 -6.69
N HIS A 23 9.35 -0.76 -7.30
CA HIS A 23 9.70 0.49 -7.93
C HIS A 23 8.58 1.52 -7.81
N PRO A 24 8.86 2.82 -7.67
CA PRO A 24 7.82 3.86 -7.62
C PRO A 24 6.86 3.86 -8.82
N ALA A 25 7.31 3.42 -10.00
CA ALA A 25 6.46 3.25 -11.19
C ALA A 25 5.33 2.23 -11.03
N ASP A 26 5.41 1.36 -10.02
CA ASP A 26 4.31 0.44 -9.67
C ASP A 26 3.11 1.20 -9.08
N ARG A 27 3.29 2.44 -8.64
CA ARG A 27 2.25 3.30 -8.05
C ARG A 27 1.98 4.57 -8.80
N PHE A 28 3.01 5.19 -9.37
CA PHE A 28 2.95 6.54 -9.91
C PHE A 28 3.48 6.62 -11.33
N THR A 29 2.94 7.57 -12.07
CA THR A 29 3.46 7.96 -13.37
C THR A 29 4.20 9.29 -13.24
N VAL A 30 5.31 9.45 -13.96
CA VAL A 30 6.06 10.70 -13.98
C VAL A 30 5.16 11.85 -14.47
N GLY A 31 5.17 12.98 -13.73
CA GLY A 31 4.32 14.13 -14.00
C GLY A 31 2.93 14.07 -13.34
N GLU A 32 2.62 13.00 -12.63
CA GLU A 32 1.37 12.86 -11.88
C GLU A 32 1.37 13.75 -10.63
N TYR A 33 0.22 14.38 -10.34
CA TYR A 33 -0.02 15.12 -9.10
C TYR A 33 -0.57 14.17 -8.04
N ILE A 34 0.08 14.12 -6.89
CA ILE A 34 -0.33 13.29 -5.76
C ILE A 34 -0.33 14.10 -4.46
N PRO A 35 -1.27 13.85 -3.54
CA PRO A 35 -1.19 14.40 -2.20
C PRO A 35 -0.07 13.72 -1.41
N VAL A 36 0.61 14.49 -0.58
CA VAL A 36 1.67 13.99 0.31
C VAL A 36 1.61 14.69 1.65
N VAL A 37 2.22 14.06 2.67
CA VAL A 37 2.42 14.65 4.00
C VAL A 37 3.90 14.96 4.17
N ILE A 38 4.23 16.14 4.66
CA ILE A 38 5.62 16.50 5.01
C ILE A 38 5.97 15.75 6.29
N ARG A 39 6.99 14.91 6.22
CA ARG A 39 7.46 14.10 7.35
C ARG A 39 8.55 14.81 8.14
N SER A 40 9.53 15.36 7.45
CA SER A 40 10.66 16.07 8.06
C SER A 40 11.36 16.97 7.06
N SER A 41 12.13 17.91 7.56
CA SER A 41 13.00 18.77 6.76
C SER A 41 14.42 18.70 7.28
N ASP A 42 15.36 18.54 6.36
CA ASP A 42 16.80 18.63 6.62
C ASP A 42 17.31 19.95 6.06
N LYS A 43 17.50 20.91 6.95
CA LYS A 43 17.92 22.27 6.57
C LYS A 43 19.41 22.33 6.16
N GLU A 44 20.23 21.40 6.62
CA GLU A 44 21.65 21.37 6.30
C GLU A 44 21.89 20.92 4.86
N ASN A 45 21.07 20.02 4.36
CA ASN A 45 21.16 19.45 3.02
C ASN A 45 20.08 19.95 2.05
N ASP A 46 19.28 20.95 2.44
CA ASP A 46 18.16 21.47 1.64
C ASP A 46 17.25 20.36 1.11
N ARG A 47 16.80 19.46 2.01
CA ARG A 47 15.94 18.33 1.68
C ARG A 47 14.67 18.33 2.50
N ILE A 48 13.57 17.99 1.85
CA ILE A 48 12.27 17.74 2.48
C ILE A 48 11.89 16.29 2.22
N PHE A 49 11.58 15.57 3.30
CA PHE A 49 11.08 14.20 3.22
C PHE A 49 9.56 14.22 3.33
N VAL A 50 8.92 13.56 2.38
CA VAL A 50 7.46 13.42 2.33
C VAL A 50 7.06 11.96 2.41
N THR A 51 5.82 11.73 2.80
CA THR A 51 5.21 10.40 2.88
C THR A 51 3.81 10.43 2.28
N HIS A 52 3.36 9.29 1.81
CA HIS A 52 2.09 9.15 1.10
C HIS A 52 1.19 8.06 1.71
N ARG A 53 1.79 7.03 2.31
CA ARG A 53 1.09 5.84 2.81
C ARG A 53 -0.01 6.14 3.83
N GLU A 54 0.14 7.21 4.61
CA GLU A 54 -0.82 7.62 5.63
C GLU A 54 -2.16 8.04 5.01
N LEU A 55 -2.11 8.59 3.80
CA LEU A 55 -3.29 9.03 3.08
C LEU A 55 -4.09 7.87 2.47
N LEU A 56 -3.47 6.71 2.34
CA LEU A 56 -4.08 5.50 1.76
C LEU A 56 -4.88 4.67 2.77
N GLY A 57 -5.00 5.14 3.99
CA GLY A 57 -5.84 4.55 5.04
C GLY A 57 -5.16 3.50 5.91
N THR A 58 -5.79 3.22 7.03
CA THR A 58 -5.39 2.19 8.00
C THR A 58 -5.71 0.79 7.49
N TRP A 59 -5.23 -0.23 8.20
CA TRP A 59 -5.57 -1.62 7.87
C TRP A 59 -7.08 -1.86 7.92
N GLU A 60 -7.75 -1.37 8.98
CA GLU A 60 -9.20 -1.56 9.14
C GLU A 60 -10.01 -0.83 8.08
N GLU A 61 -9.65 0.39 7.75
CA GLU A 61 -10.31 1.17 6.69
C GLU A 61 -10.24 0.46 5.34
N ASN A 62 -9.10 -0.12 5.00
CA ASN A 62 -8.92 -0.87 3.77
C ASN A 62 -9.61 -2.24 3.82
N ALA A 63 -9.52 -2.97 4.93
CA ALA A 63 -10.13 -4.27 5.09
C ALA A 63 -11.68 -4.22 5.09
N ALA A 64 -12.25 -3.09 5.50
CA ALA A 64 -13.71 -2.89 5.49
C ALA A 64 -14.34 -2.97 4.10
N ALA A 65 -13.57 -2.80 3.03
CA ALA A 65 -14.02 -2.96 1.65
C ALA A 65 -14.12 -4.42 1.19
N PHE A 66 -13.67 -5.38 1.99
CA PHE A 66 -13.59 -6.79 1.65
C PHE A 66 -14.32 -7.66 2.67
N SER A 67 -14.84 -8.79 2.21
CA SER A 67 -15.55 -9.76 3.04
C SER A 67 -15.03 -11.18 2.79
N PRO A 68 -15.04 -12.06 3.82
CA PRO A 68 -14.81 -13.48 3.60
C PRO A 68 -15.78 -14.06 2.55
N SER A 69 -15.34 -15.06 1.81
CA SER A 69 -16.07 -15.70 0.71
C SER A 69 -16.29 -14.84 -0.54
N GLU A 70 -15.66 -13.70 -0.61
CA GLU A 70 -15.66 -12.81 -1.78
C GLU A 70 -14.51 -13.17 -2.74
N THR A 71 -14.75 -13.05 -4.04
CA THR A 71 -13.72 -13.18 -5.07
C THR A 71 -13.41 -11.81 -5.64
N VAL A 72 -12.14 -11.42 -5.59
CA VAL A 72 -11.66 -10.11 -6.01
C VAL A 72 -10.38 -10.23 -6.84
N SER A 73 -10.00 -9.16 -7.50
CA SER A 73 -8.72 -9.05 -8.19
C SER A 73 -7.65 -8.51 -7.28
N GLY A 74 -6.42 -8.98 -7.45
CA GLY A 74 -5.25 -8.46 -6.76
C GLY A 74 -4.02 -8.50 -7.66
N ILE A 75 -2.92 -7.94 -7.17
CA ILE A 75 -1.63 -7.92 -7.87
C ILE A 75 -0.63 -8.74 -7.06
N VAL A 76 0.04 -9.69 -7.70
CA VAL A 76 1.12 -10.46 -7.07
C VAL A 76 2.31 -9.54 -6.85
N ARG A 77 2.67 -9.31 -5.59
CA ARG A 77 3.77 -8.41 -5.20
C ARG A 77 5.04 -9.13 -4.80
N SER A 78 4.93 -10.28 -4.15
CA SER A 78 6.09 -11.12 -3.84
C SER A 78 5.70 -12.60 -3.77
N ILE A 79 6.69 -13.45 -4.04
CA ILE A 79 6.56 -14.90 -3.97
C ILE A 79 7.65 -15.39 -3.02
N GLU A 80 7.22 -15.99 -1.91
CA GLU A 80 8.08 -16.53 -0.88
C GLU A 80 7.91 -18.05 -0.80
N ASP A 81 8.81 -18.73 -0.11
CA ASP A 81 8.72 -20.19 0.06
C ASP A 81 7.43 -20.63 0.77
N TYR A 82 6.89 -19.77 1.64
CA TYR A 82 5.71 -20.05 2.45
C TYR A 82 4.40 -19.48 1.89
N GLY A 83 4.45 -18.73 0.80
CA GLY A 83 3.24 -18.18 0.20
C GLY A 83 3.48 -17.05 -0.79
N ILE A 84 2.38 -16.59 -1.37
CA ILE A 84 2.33 -15.52 -2.35
C ILE A 84 1.63 -14.32 -1.73
N PHE A 85 2.31 -13.17 -1.66
CA PHE A 85 1.68 -11.92 -1.25
C PHE A 85 0.95 -11.27 -2.42
N VAL A 86 -0.35 -11.08 -2.24
CA VAL A 86 -1.22 -10.46 -3.23
C VAL A 86 -1.78 -9.16 -2.65
N GLU A 87 -1.57 -8.08 -3.37
CA GLU A 87 -2.08 -6.77 -2.99
C GLU A 87 -3.54 -6.63 -3.43
N LEU A 88 -4.40 -6.33 -2.46
CA LEU A 88 -5.82 -6.03 -2.67
C LEU A 88 -6.08 -4.54 -2.80
N ALA A 89 -5.30 -3.74 -2.11
CA ALA A 89 -5.26 -2.29 -2.16
C ALA A 89 -3.84 -1.81 -1.83
N PRO A 90 -3.45 -0.56 -2.15
CA PRO A 90 -2.11 -0.05 -1.87
C PRO A 90 -1.64 -0.23 -0.43
N ASN A 91 -2.55 -0.17 0.54
CA ASN A 91 -2.25 -0.41 1.94
C ASN A 91 -2.78 -1.75 2.48
N LEU A 92 -3.15 -2.68 1.61
CA LEU A 92 -3.69 -3.96 2.04
C LEU A 92 -3.20 -5.11 1.16
N ALA A 93 -2.53 -6.07 1.76
CA ALA A 93 -2.12 -7.31 1.10
C ALA A 93 -2.56 -8.52 1.91
N GLY A 94 -2.80 -9.62 1.22
CA GLY A 94 -3.08 -10.92 1.81
C GLY A 94 -2.07 -11.96 1.37
N LEU A 95 -2.12 -13.13 2.00
CA LEU A 95 -1.23 -14.25 1.73
C LEU A 95 -2.02 -15.44 1.18
N ALA A 96 -1.61 -15.92 0.02
CA ALA A 96 -2.10 -17.14 -0.62
C ALA A 96 -1.04 -18.25 -0.55
N GLU A 97 -1.46 -19.50 -0.70
CA GLU A 97 -0.56 -20.63 -0.83
C GLU A 97 0.24 -20.55 -2.13
N VAL A 98 1.44 -21.11 -2.10
CA VAL A 98 2.33 -21.17 -3.27
C VAL A 98 1.66 -21.95 -4.40
N LYS A 99 1.67 -21.38 -5.60
CA LYS A 99 1.23 -22.04 -6.82
C LYS A 99 2.28 -21.92 -7.92
N PRO A 100 2.43 -22.95 -8.80
CA PRO A 100 3.31 -22.87 -9.94
C PRO A 100 2.78 -21.85 -10.99
N HIS A 101 3.67 -21.39 -11.85
CA HIS A 101 3.35 -20.50 -12.99
C HIS A 101 2.77 -19.12 -12.60
N VAL A 102 3.03 -18.66 -11.39
CA VAL A 102 2.69 -17.33 -10.91
C VAL A 102 3.96 -16.49 -10.86
N HIS A 103 3.86 -15.24 -11.33
CA HIS A 103 4.98 -14.31 -11.37
C HIS A 103 4.64 -13.00 -10.67
N VAL A 104 5.64 -12.34 -10.13
CA VAL A 104 5.48 -10.99 -9.57
C VAL A 104 4.99 -10.04 -10.66
N GLY A 105 3.95 -9.28 -10.35
CA GLY A 105 3.28 -8.38 -11.30
C GLY A 105 2.05 -8.98 -11.97
N ASP A 106 1.80 -10.29 -11.84
CA ASP A 106 0.60 -10.92 -12.37
C ASP A 106 -0.65 -10.34 -11.68
N ILE A 107 -1.74 -10.27 -12.45
CA ILE A 107 -3.07 -10.04 -11.89
C ILE A 107 -3.66 -11.38 -11.48
N ALA A 108 -4.07 -11.45 -10.24
CA ALA A 108 -4.63 -12.66 -9.66
C ALA A 108 -6.12 -12.52 -9.40
N SER A 109 -6.88 -13.57 -9.72
CA SER A 109 -8.22 -13.77 -9.20
C SER A 109 -8.11 -14.46 -7.86
N ILE A 110 -8.62 -13.84 -6.81
CA ILE A 110 -8.39 -14.22 -5.42
C ILE A 110 -9.72 -14.44 -4.71
N TYR A 111 -9.84 -15.57 -4.04
CA TYR A 111 -10.91 -15.84 -3.10
C TYR A 111 -10.44 -15.52 -1.68
N ILE A 112 -11.21 -14.72 -0.96
CA ILE A 112 -10.92 -14.35 0.43
C ILE A 112 -11.44 -15.44 1.35
N LYS A 113 -10.52 -16.17 1.95
CA LYS A 113 -10.84 -17.27 2.87
C LYS A 113 -11.19 -16.77 4.26
N SER A 114 -10.39 -15.88 4.81
CA SER A 114 -10.61 -15.28 6.13
C SER A 114 -9.89 -13.94 6.28
N ILE A 115 -10.46 -13.10 7.15
CA ILE A 115 -9.90 -11.80 7.54
C ILE A 115 -9.70 -11.83 9.05
N ILE A 116 -8.45 -11.64 9.51
CA ILE A 116 -8.08 -11.75 10.93
C ILE A 116 -7.47 -10.41 11.39
N PRO A 117 -8.28 -9.47 11.92
CA PRO A 117 -7.81 -8.14 12.32
C PRO A 117 -6.73 -8.17 13.40
N ALA A 118 -6.85 -9.05 14.40
CA ALA A 118 -5.90 -9.16 15.49
C ALA A 118 -4.45 -9.48 15.06
N ARG A 119 -4.28 -10.02 13.86
CA ARG A 119 -2.98 -10.38 13.27
C ARG A 119 -2.66 -9.58 12.01
N MET A 120 -3.53 -8.68 11.58
CA MET A 120 -3.45 -8.02 10.27
C MET A 120 -3.24 -9.03 9.13
N LYS A 121 -3.98 -10.14 9.16
CA LYS A 121 -3.87 -11.20 8.16
C LYS A 121 -5.15 -11.33 7.35
N ILE A 122 -4.97 -11.48 6.04
CA ILE A 122 -6.01 -11.90 5.13
C ILE A 122 -5.50 -13.19 4.46
N LYS A 123 -6.21 -14.28 4.69
CA LYS A 123 -5.92 -15.56 4.05
C LYS A 123 -6.65 -15.63 2.73
N LEU A 124 -5.90 -15.91 1.68
CA LEU A 124 -6.36 -15.90 0.31
C LEU A 124 -6.19 -17.29 -0.33
N VAL A 125 -7.07 -17.59 -1.28
CA VAL A 125 -6.88 -18.68 -2.23
C VAL A 125 -6.72 -18.06 -3.61
N LEU A 126 -5.58 -18.30 -4.24
CA LEU A 126 -5.34 -17.87 -5.60
C LEU A 126 -6.08 -18.81 -6.56
N VAL A 127 -7.09 -18.29 -7.24
CA VAL A 127 -7.91 -19.05 -8.19
C VAL A 127 -7.18 -19.14 -9.53
N ASP A 128 -6.74 -18.00 -10.06
CA ASP A 128 -6.02 -17.89 -11.32
C ASP A 128 -5.11 -16.67 -11.34
N ALA A 129 -4.13 -16.66 -12.22
CA ALA A 129 -3.20 -15.54 -12.39
C ALA A 129 -2.92 -15.31 -13.88
N TYR A 130 -2.87 -14.03 -14.27
CA TYR A 130 -2.65 -13.59 -15.64
C TYR A 130 -1.51 -12.58 -15.70
N PRO A 131 -0.71 -12.58 -16.78
CA PRO A 131 0.31 -11.56 -16.96
C PRO A 131 -0.27 -10.15 -16.86
N GLY A 132 0.29 -9.34 -15.96
CA GLY A 132 -0.14 -7.97 -15.71
C GLY A 132 0.63 -6.91 -16.51
N ALA A 133 1.39 -7.32 -17.53
CA ALA A 133 2.19 -6.42 -18.32
C ALA A 133 1.34 -5.30 -18.97
N ALA A 134 1.79 -4.05 -18.81
CA ALA A 134 1.19 -2.86 -19.42
C ALA A 134 -0.15 -2.38 -18.80
N LEU A 135 -0.50 -2.78 -17.60
CA LEU A 135 -1.63 -2.15 -16.92
C LEU A 135 -1.22 -0.82 -16.29
N PRO A 136 -2.07 0.20 -16.40
CA PRO A 136 -1.85 1.42 -15.64
C PRO A 136 -1.92 1.11 -14.13
N PRO A 137 -1.21 1.88 -13.29
CA PRO A 137 -1.33 1.75 -11.85
C PRO A 137 -2.81 1.80 -11.43
N PRO A 138 -3.26 0.93 -10.50
CA PRO A 138 -4.64 0.91 -10.06
C PRO A 138 -5.03 2.26 -9.44
N ALA A 139 -6.29 2.66 -9.61
CA ALA A 139 -6.81 3.86 -8.99
C ALA A 139 -6.63 3.80 -7.47
N ARG A 140 -6.12 4.90 -6.90
CA ARG A 140 -5.88 5.02 -5.46
C ARG A 140 -7.09 5.66 -4.78
N LYS A 141 -7.49 5.07 -3.67
CA LYS A 141 -8.49 5.66 -2.78
C LYS A 141 -7.76 6.33 -1.61
N TYR A 142 -8.06 7.61 -1.41
CA TYR A 142 -7.55 8.36 -0.28
C TYR A 142 -8.61 8.40 0.82
N PHE A 143 -8.19 8.15 2.06
CA PHE A 143 -9.04 8.16 3.25
C PHE A 143 -8.90 9.44 4.06
N VAL A 144 -7.88 10.24 3.76
CA VAL A 144 -7.65 11.53 4.39
C VAL A 144 -7.92 12.65 3.38
N ASP A 145 -8.81 13.54 3.74
CA ASP A 145 -9.10 14.75 2.95
C ASP A 145 -8.06 15.83 3.27
N THR A 146 -7.09 15.98 2.39
CA THR A 146 -6.01 16.97 2.55
C THR A 146 -6.48 18.41 2.46
N GLY A 147 -7.71 18.67 2.01
CA GLY A 147 -8.33 20.00 2.07
C GLY A 147 -8.86 20.36 3.47
N LYS A 148 -9.09 19.36 4.32
CA LYS A 148 -9.61 19.54 5.69
C LYS A 148 -8.57 19.24 6.77
N VAL A 149 -7.74 18.23 6.56
CA VAL A 149 -6.69 17.84 7.50
C VAL A 149 -5.39 18.52 7.07
N THR A 150 -4.95 19.50 7.83
CA THR A 150 -3.74 20.29 7.54
C THR A 150 -2.54 19.87 8.39
N HIS A 151 -2.76 19.09 9.43
CA HIS A 151 -1.71 18.62 10.35
C HIS A 151 -2.02 17.20 10.85
N MET A 152 -0.96 16.41 11.04
CA MET A 152 -1.03 15.05 11.54
C MET A 152 0.13 14.84 12.52
N GLU A 153 -0.17 14.50 13.77
CA GLU A 153 0.87 14.23 14.78
C GLU A 153 1.30 12.76 14.78
N ARG A 154 0.34 11.88 14.57
CA ARG A 154 0.55 10.44 14.57
C ARG A 154 -0.43 9.75 13.64
N TRP A 155 0.03 8.77 12.93
CA TRP A 155 -0.81 7.86 12.16
C TRP A 155 -0.55 6.41 12.60
N LEU A 156 -1.60 5.70 12.97
CA LEU A 156 -1.55 4.31 13.37
C LEU A 156 -2.26 3.44 12.33
N TYR A 157 -1.49 2.61 11.65
CA TYR A 157 -2.01 1.68 10.64
C TYR A 157 -2.61 0.43 11.27
N SER A 158 -1.97 -0.10 12.31
CA SER A 158 -2.34 -1.37 12.94
C SER A 158 -3.65 -1.27 13.71
N PRO A 159 -4.53 -2.29 13.62
CA PRO A 159 -5.73 -2.37 14.43
C PRO A 159 -5.43 -2.40 15.93
N PRO A 160 -6.38 -1.98 16.79
CA PRO A 160 -6.25 -2.11 18.23
C PRO A 160 -6.01 -3.56 18.65
N GLY A 161 -5.08 -3.78 19.58
CA GLY A 161 -4.77 -5.11 20.09
C GLY A 161 -3.88 -5.97 19.19
N CYS A 162 -3.44 -5.45 18.06
CA CYS A 162 -2.49 -6.15 17.20
C CYS A 162 -1.09 -6.16 17.80
N THR A 163 -0.39 -7.28 17.72
CA THR A 163 0.98 -7.43 18.24
C THR A 163 2.00 -6.67 17.40
N LYS A 164 1.77 -6.57 16.10
CA LYS A 164 2.62 -5.80 15.19
C LYS A 164 2.10 -4.39 15.07
N ILE A 165 2.90 -3.41 15.44
CA ILE A 165 2.57 -1.99 15.32
C ILE A 165 3.27 -1.39 14.12
N ILE A 166 2.48 -0.81 13.22
CA ILE A 166 2.95 0.01 12.10
C ILE A 166 2.36 1.40 12.30
N GLU A 167 3.22 2.38 12.45
CA GLU A 167 2.82 3.77 12.70
C GLU A 167 3.81 4.76 12.09
N THR A 168 3.36 5.99 11.94
CA THR A 168 4.21 7.15 11.66
C THR A 168 3.97 8.20 12.74
N VAL A 169 5.04 8.70 13.33
CA VAL A 169 5.05 9.86 14.24
C VAL A 169 5.74 10.98 13.49
N PHE A 170 5.11 12.15 13.44
CA PHE A 170 5.58 13.32 12.70
C PHE A 170 6.32 14.30 13.60
#